data_138cdd545013dd89b8055beea54f5dbb
#
_entry.id   138cdd545013dd89b8055beea54f5dbb
#
_cell.length_a   1.000
_cell.length_b   1.000
_cell.length_c   1.000
_cell.angle_alpha   90.00
_cell.angle_beta   90.00
_cell.angle_gamma   90.00
#
_symmetry.space_group_name_H-M   'P 1'
#
loop_
_entity.id
_entity.type
_entity.pdbx_description
1 polymer ?
#
loop_
_entity_poly.entity_id
_entity_poly.type
_entity_poly.pdbx_seq_one_letter_code
_entity_poly.pdbx_strand_id
1 'polypeptide(L)'
;ESFSAVEMFLPDYTHKIMELVRRSRGRAWFQANWGYEESKHSMVLERWLVASGKRTEEQLADLERALLGAEWNLPFESARQMIIYTMIQELATGVN
;
A
#
# COMPACT_ATOMS: atom_id res chain seq x y z
N GLU A 1 5.51 -11.51 -5.30
CA GLU A 1 4.09 -11.24 -5.69
C GLU A 1 3.23 -10.77 -4.52
N SER A 2 3.31 -11.41 -3.35
CA SER A 2 2.48 -11.00 -2.21
C SER A 2 2.73 -9.56 -1.76
N PHE A 3 3.97 -9.10 -1.72
CA PHE A 3 4.27 -7.70 -1.42
C PHE A 3 3.74 -6.75 -2.49
N SER A 4 3.89 -7.11 -3.78
CA SER A 4 3.32 -6.34 -4.87
C SER A 4 1.80 -6.22 -4.76
N ALA A 5 1.11 -7.32 -4.41
CA ALA A 5 -0.33 -7.33 -4.23
C ALA A 5 -0.78 -6.42 -3.06
N VAL A 6 -0.05 -6.44 -1.94
CA VAL A 6 -0.34 -5.57 -0.79
C VAL A 6 -0.23 -4.09 -1.19
N GLU A 7 0.80 -3.73 -1.94
CA GLU A 7 1.01 -2.35 -2.38
C GLU A 7 -0.07 -1.87 -3.37
N MET A 8 -0.72 -2.79 -4.09
CA MET A 8 -1.83 -2.43 -4.99
C MET A 8 -3.08 -1.95 -4.27
N PHE A 9 -3.20 -2.16 -2.94
CA PHE A 9 -4.25 -1.57 -2.13
C PHE A 9 -3.96 -0.12 -1.71
N LEU A 10 -2.95 0.51 -2.30
CA LEU A 10 -2.59 1.90 -2.03
C LEU A 10 -3.77 2.87 -2.04
N PRO A 11 -4.70 2.84 -3.03
CA PRO A 11 -5.86 3.73 -3.00
C PRO A 11 -6.73 3.55 -1.76
N ASP A 12 -6.92 2.32 -1.31
CA ASP A 12 -7.75 2.02 -0.15
C ASP A 12 -7.14 2.57 1.13
N TYR A 13 -5.88 2.22 1.42
CA TYR A 13 -5.28 2.64 2.67
C TYR A 13 -4.92 4.13 2.69
N THR A 14 -4.48 4.72 1.58
CA THR A 14 -4.19 6.16 1.54
C THR A 14 -5.44 7.00 1.72
N HIS A 15 -6.55 6.64 1.08
CA HIS A 15 -7.83 7.33 1.23
C HIS A 15 -8.32 7.28 2.67
N LYS A 16 -8.36 6.10 3.26
CA LYS A 16 -8.88 5.88 4.61
C LYS A 16 -8.00 6.49 5.69
N ILE A 17 -6.69 6.39 5.56
CA ILE A 17 -5.76 7.05 6.48
C ILE A 17 -5.85 8.57 6.36
N MET A 18 -5.99 9.10 5.15
CA MET A 18 -6.13 10.54 4.93
C MET A 18 -7.35 11.10 5.65
N GLU A 19 -8.47 10.39 5.68
CA GLU A 19 -9.66 10.79 6.44
C GLU A 19 -9.36 10.94 7.94
N LEU A 20 -8.58 10.02 8.50
CA LEU A 20 -8.23 10.04 9.94
C LEU A 20 -7.35 11.24 10.31
N VAL A 21 -6.50 11.71 9.41
CA VAL A 21 -5.54 12.78 9.67
C VAL A 21 -5.90 14.11 9.02
N ARG A 22 -7.02 14.18 8.31
CA ARG A 22 -7.43 15.32 7.49
C ARG A 22 -7.39 16.66 8.23
N ARG A 23 -7.71 16.70 9.52
CA ARG A 23 -7.76 17.92 10.31
C ARG A 23 -6.40 18.41 10.78
N SER A 24 -5.35 17.67 10.57
CA SER A 24 -3.99 18.06 10.89
C SER A 24 -3.20 18.26 9.59
N ARG A 25 -2.93 19.51 9.25
CA ARG A 25 -2.22 19.84 8.01
C ARG A 25 -0.90 19.08 7.85
N GLY A 26 -0.07 19.09 8.90
CA GLY A 26 1.22 18.41 8.85
C GLY A 26 1.10 16.91 8.65
N ARG A 27 0.17 16.27 9.36
CA ARG A 27 -0.07 14.83 9.24
C ARG A 27 -0.66 14.48 7.87
N ALA A 28 -1.61 15.27 7.39
CA ALA A 28 -2.25 15.04 6.10
C ALA A 28 -1.22 15.20 4.95
N TRP A 29 -0.37 16.20 5.03
CA TRP A 29 0.65 16.43 4.00
C TRP A 29 1.75 15.37 4.05
N PHE A 30 2.15 14.93 5.23
CA PHE A 30 3.04 13.79 5.37
C PHE A 30 2.43 12.53 4.76
N GLN A 31 1.14 12.29 5.03
CA GLN A 31 0.42 11.13 4.49
C GLN A 31 0.38 11.14 2.96
N ALA A 32 0.17 12.31 2.35
CA ALA A 32 0.18 12.44 0.88
C ALA A 32 1.56 12.09 0.30
N ASN A 33 2.62 12.58 0.94
CA ASN A 33 4.00 12.28 0.54
C ASN A 33 4.31 10.79 0.73
N TRP A 34 3.92 10.21 1.85
CA TRP A 34 4.11 8.79 2.12
C TRP A 34 3.38 7.92 1.07
N GLY A 35 2.15 8.26 0.71
CA GLY A 35 1.42 7.56 -0.34
C GLY A 35 2.15 7.60 -1.68
N TYR A 36 2.75 8.72 -2.02
CA TYR A 36 3.58 8.85 -3.23
C TYR A 36 4.80 7.91 -3.18
N GLU A 37 5.49 7.83 -2.05
CA GLU A 37 6.63 6.92 -1.89
C GLU A 37 6.20 5.45 -2.00
N GLU A 38 5.06 5.08 -1.39
CA GLU A 38 4.52 3.72 -1.45
C GLU A 38 4.16 3.30 -2.88
N SER A 39 3.68 4.24 -3.72
CA SER A 39 3.38 3.94 -5.12
C SER A 39 4.62 3.46 -5.90
N LYS A 40 5.79 3.97 -5.55
CA LYS A 40 7.05 3.54 -6.17
C LYS A 40 7.39 2.09 -5.82
N HIS A 41 7.07 1.66 -4.60
CA HIS A 41 7.31 0.28 -4.18
C HIS A 41 6.52 -0.70 -5.04
N SER A 42 5.26 -0.43 -5.31
CA SER A 42 4.45 -1.26 -6.21
C SER A 42 5.06 -1.34 -7.60
N MET A 43 5.39 -0.20 -8.19
CA MET A 43 5.96 -0.15 -9.54
C MET A 43 7.30 -0.88 -9.66
N VAL A 44 8.16 -0.74 -8.66
CA VAL A 44 9.47 -1.41 -8.64
C VAL A 44 9.31 -2.93 -8.54
N LEU A 45 8.43 -3.40 -7.66
CA LEU A 45 8.17 -4.82 -7.47
C LEU A 45 7.57 -5.46 -8.73
N GLU A 46 6.65 -4.77 -9.39
CA GLU A 46 6.07 -5.23 -10.65
C GLU A 46 7.12 -5.35 -11.75
N ARG A 47 7.95 -4.33 -11.92
CA ARG A 47 9.04 -4.35 -12.90
C ARG A 47 10.02 -5.49 -12.65
N TRP A 48 10.35 -5.72 -11.39
CA TRP A 48 11.24 -6.83 -11.03
C TRP A 48 10.62 -8.18 -11.38
N LEU A 49 9.33 -8.37 -11.11
CA LEU A 49 8.63 -9.61 -11.44
C LEU A 49 8.65 -9.90 -12.94
N VAL A 50 8.43 -8.90 -13.77
CA VAL A 50 8.48 -9.03 -15.23
C VAL A 50 9.92 -9.24 -15.71
N ALA A 51 10.85 -8.39 -15.26
CA ALA A 51 12.25 -8.45 -15.69
C ALA A 51 12.94 -9.76 -15.30
N SER A 52 12.58 -10.33 -14.17
CA SER A 52 13.12 -11.62 -13.69
C SER A 52 12.46 -12.84 -14.36
N GLY A 53 11.43 -12.63 -15.16
CA GLY A 53 10.67 -13.72 -15.82
C GLY A 53 9.75 -14.49 -14.87
N LYS A 54 9.58 -14.05 -13.63
CA LYS A 54 8.74 -14.75 -12.65
C LYS A 54 7.26 -14.54 -12.89
N ARG A 55 6.88 -13.45 -13.54
CA ARG A 55 5.50 -13.16 -13.95
C ARG A 55 5.52 -12.46 -15.32
N THR A 56 4.44 -12.62 -16.07
CA THR A 56 4.20 -11.89 -17.31
C THR A 56 3.39 -10.64 -17.02
N GLU A 57 3.42 -9.68 -17.93
CA GLU A 57 2.57 -8.48 -17.84
C GLU A 57 1.08 -8.83 -17.79
N GLU A 58 0.67 -9.87 -18.54
CA GLU A 58 -0.70 -10.36 -18.54
C GLU A 58 -1.11 -10.91 -17.17
N GLN A 59 -0.24 -11.70 -16.52
CA GLN A 59 -0.49 -12.22 -15.19
C GLN A 59 -0.63 -11.10 -14.15
N LEU A 60 0.18 -10.04 -14.25
CA LEU A 60 0.07 -8.87 -13.37
C LEU A 60 -1.21 -8.07 -13.64
N ALA A 61 -1.62 -7.95 -14.90
CA ALA A 61 -2.89 -7.32 -15.26
C ALA A 61 -4.09 -8.10 -14.70
N ASP A 62 -4.05 -9.42 -14.74
CA ASP A 62 -5.07 -10.27 -14.13
C ASP A 62 -5.14 -10.11 -12.62
N LEU A 63 -3.99 -10.04 -11.97
CA LEU A 63 -3.90 -9.76 -10.52
C LEU A 63 -4.50 -8.39 -10.17
N GLU A 64 -4.15 -7.36 -10.92
CA GLU A 64 -4.70 -6.01 -10.74
C GLU A 64 -6.21 -6.00 -10.84
N ARG A 65 -6.78 -6.63 -11.88
CA ARG A 65 -8.24 -6.72 -12.04
C ARG A 65 -8.91 -7.42 -10.86
N ALA A 66 -8.30 -8.48 -10.34
CA ALA A 66 -8.82 -9.20 -9.18
C ALA A 66 -8.78 -8.34 -7.91
N LEU A 67 -7.71 -7.59 -7.71
CA LEU A 67 -7.53 -6.73 -6.53
C LEU A 67 -8.43 -5.49 -6.57
N LEU A 68 -8.65 -4.90 -7.75
CA LEU A 68 -9.58 -3.78 -7.90
C LEU A 68 -11.03 -4.18 -7.60
N GLY A 69 -11.38 -5.44 -7.76
CA GLY A 69 -12.69 -5.99 -7.38
C GLY A 69 -12.85 -6.24 -5.88
N ALA A 70 -11.77 -6.14 -5.10
CA ALA A 70 -11.77 -6.34 -3.66
C ALA A 70 -11.49 -5.01 -2.95
N GLU A 71 -12.11 -4.79 -1.80
CA GLU A 71 -11.85 -3.60 -0.97
C GLU A 71 -11.15 -4.02 0.31
N TRP A 72 -10.04 -3.34 0.63
CA TRP A 72 -9.36 -3.54 1.91
C TRP A 72 -9.88 -2.54 2.94
N ASN A 73 -10.30 -3.04 4.08
CA ASN A 73 -10.78 -2.22 5.18
C ASN A 73 -9.71 -2.05 6.24
N LEU A 74 -9.57 -0.82 6.74
CA LEU A 74 -8.62 -0.51 7.80
C LEU A 74 -8.96 -1.30 9.07
N PRO A 75 -7.95 -1.95 9.70
CA PRO A 75 -8.13 -2.63 10.98
C PRO A 75 -8.06 -1.66 12.17
N PHE A 76 -8.16 -0.36 11.96
CA PHE A 76 -8.06 0.68 12.98
C PHE A 76 -9.01 1.84 12.70
N GLU A 77 -9.38 2.59 13.74
CA GLU A 77 -10.36 3.68 13.68
C GLU A 77 -9.80 5.04 14.08
N SER A 78 -8.55 5.11 14.55
CA SER A 78 -7.93 6.35 14.98
C SER A 78 -6.51 6.51 14.45
N ALA A 79 -6.03 7.75 14.41
CA ALA A 79 -4.65 8.04 13.99
C ALA A 79 -3.61 7.36 14.91
N ARG A 80 -3.91 7.23 16.19
CA ARG A 80 -3.03 6.55 17.15
C ARG A 80 -2.92 5.05 16.83
N GLN A 81 -4.04 4.39 16.59
CA GLN A 81 -4.07 2.99 16.20
C GLN A 81 -3.35 2.78 14.87
N MET A 82 -3.54 3.69 13.92
CA MET A 82 -2.87 3.67 12.62
C MET A 82 -1.35 3.69 12.77
N ILE A 83 -0.80 4.56 13.60
CA ILE A 83 0.64 4.67 13.83
C ILE A 83 1.19 3.36 14.38
N ILE A 84 0.53 2.78 15.38
CA ILE A 84 0.94 1.51 16.00
C ILE A 84 0.90 0.37 14.98
N TYR A 85 -0.19 0.26 14.22
CA TYR A 85 -0.35 -0.75 13.20
C TYR A 85 0.74 -0.65 12.13
N THR A 86 0.95 0.55 11.59
CA THR A 86 1.93 0.80 10.53
C THR A 86 3.35 0.48 11.00
N MET A 87 3.69 0.86 12.23
CA MET A 87 5.00 0.57 12.82
C MET A 87 5.25 -0.95 12.91
N ILE A 88 4.26 -1.72 13.35
CA ILE A 88 4.37 -3.18 13.45
C ILE A 88 4.46 -3.80 12.05
N GLN A 89 3.69 -3.33 11.11
CA GLN A 89 3.70 -3.83 9.73
C GLN A 89 5.05 -3.59 9.06
N GLU A 90 5.62 -2.39 9.20
CA GLU A 90 6.93 -2.07 8.66
C GLU A 90 8.03 -2.93 9.28
N LEU A 91 7.96 -3.15 10.60
CA LEU A 91 8.89 -4.05 11.27
C LEU A 91 8.77 -5.49 10.73
N ALA A 92 7.56 -5.99 10.57
CA ALA A 92 7.32 -7.34 10.03
C ALA A 92 7.86 -7.47 8.60
N THR A 93 7.68 -6.45 7.78
CA THR A 93 8.23 -6.40 6.41
C THR A 93 9.76 -6.40 6.43
N GLY A 94 10.37 -5.65 7.35
CA GLY A 94 11.82 -5.53 7.47
C GLY A 94 12.52 -6.82 7.91
N VAL A 95 11.83 -7.73 8.62
CA VAL A 95 12.41 -9.01 9.06
C VAL A 95 12.13 -10.17 8.09
N ASN A 96 11.32 -9.96 7.09
CA ASN A 96 11.08 -10.94 6.02
C ASN A 96 12.03 -10.72 4.85
#